data_110fafc4840bb797a93c3c88cf677438
#
_entry.id   110fafc4840bb797a93c3c88cf677438
#
_cell.length_a   1.000
_cell.length_b   1.000
_cell.length_c   1.000
_cell.angle_alpha   90.00
_cell.angle_beta   90.00
_cell.angle_gamma   90.00
#
_symmetry.space_group_name_H-M   'P 1'
#
loop_
_entity.id
_entity.type
_entity.pdbx_description
1 polymer ?
#
loop_
_entity_poly.entity_id
_entity_poly.type
_entity_poly.pdbx_seq_one_letter_code
_entity_poly.pdbx_strand_id
1 'polypeptide(L)'
;MQDPKRLVAQGYDTIADHYSMWAQRVRAEERARYTQLLLQTLPAHATLLELGCGAGFPTTRSLAQHFRVIGVDISAQQLARARHHVPTAAFIHADMSRLAFTRACFDAVVAFYSLMHVPRQEYAALFHTIASWVRPGGWFLATLGLGDLEAGMEADWLGVPMYWSSFDRATSLRLLCEAGFVIQRAWEETADEDGVAVTFLWVLGRKKGGAEAIDPRSNTYEASPCQGTNSP
;
A
#
# COMPACT_ATOMS: atom_id res chain seq x y z
N MET A 1 7.17 1.64 -26.57
CA MET A 1 7.62 1.71 -25.17
C MET A 1 7.11 0.46 -24.45
N GLN A 2 7.94 -0.20 -23.67
CA GLN A 2 7.49 -1.37 -22.90
C GLN A 2 6.49 -0.92 -21.83
N ASP A 3 5.44 -1.72 -21.60
CA ASP A 3 4.48 -1.47 -20.52
C ASP A 3 5.21 -1.50 -19.16
N PRO A 4 5.16 -0.40 -18.38
CA PRO A 4 5.85 -0.33 -17.09
C PRO A 4 5.48 -1.46 -16.13
N LYS A 5 4.21 -1.86 -16.09
CA LYS A 5 3.74 -2.93 -15.22
C LYS A 5 4.28 -4.29 -15.64
N ARG A 6 4.40 -4.53 -16.93
CA ARG A 6 5.05 -5.74 -17.44
C ARG A 6 6.53 -5.78 -17.08
N LEU A 7 7.21 -4.62 -17.14
CA LEU A 7 8.60 -4.53 -16.68
C LEU A 7 8.72 -4.87 -15.20
N VAL A 8 7.86 -4.30 -14.35
CA VAL A 8 7.83 -4.59 -12.90
C VAL A 8 7.58 -6.08 -12.65
N ALA A 9 6.59 -6.68 -13.29
CA ALA A 9 6.28 -8.10 -13.15
C ALA A 9 7.49 -8.97 -13.50
N GLN A 10 8.14 -8.72 -14.63
CA GLN A 10 9.32 -9.45 -15.08
C GLN A 10 10.52 -9.23 -14.15
N GLY A 11 10.71 -8.00 -13.67
CA GLY A 11 11.76 -7.68 -12.70
C GLY A 11 11.60 -8.50 -11.43
N TYR A 12 10.44 -8.45 -10.78
CA TYR A 12 10.18 -9.22 -9.55
C TYR A 12 10.15 -10.73 -9.77
N ASP A 13 9.75 -11.21 -10.94
CA ASP A 13 9.87 -12.63 -11.27
C ASP A 13 11.35 -13.06 -11.33
N THR A 14 12.22 -12.23 -11.89
CA THR A 14 13.64 -12.51 -12.04
C THR A 14 14.37 -12.53 -10.71
N ILE A 15 14.10 -11.54 -9.84
CA ILE A 15 14.82 -11.35 -8.56
C ILE A 15 14.09 -11.94 -7.36
N ALA A 16 13.09 -12.80 -7.56
CA ALA A 16 12.17 -13.21 -6.49
C ALA A 16 12.86 -13.73 -5.22
N ASP A 17 13.91 -14.53 -5.34
CA ASP A 17 14.69 -15.03 -4.20
C ASP A 17 15.54 -13.92 -3.56
N HIS A 18 16.24 -13.16 -4.38
CA HIS A 18 17.08 -12.06 -3.93
C HIS A 18 16.23 -10.99 -3.21
N TYR A 19 15.12 -10.57 -3.82
CA TYR A 19 14.21 -9.60 -3.20
C TYR A 19 13.62 -10.11 -1.87
N SER A 20 13.25 -11.40 -1.82
CA SER A 20 12.70 -11.98 -0.59
C SER A 20 13.70 -11.91 0.57
N MET A 21 14.98 -12.17 0.33
CA MET A 21 16.04 -12.02 1.34
C MET A 21 16.31 -10.55 1.68
N TRP A 22 16.37 -9.69 0.68
CA TRP A 22 16.58 -8.27 0.83
C TRP A 22 15.47 -7.61 1.68
N ALA A 23 14.21 -7.89 1.38
CA ALA A 23 13.05 -7.35 2.08
C ALA A 23 12.92 -7.82 3.54
N GLN A 24 13.55 -8.92 3.92
CA GLN A 24 13.62 -9.37 5.31
C GLN A 24 14.61 -8.54 6.16
N ARG A 25 15.54 -7.88 5.53
CA ARG A 25 16.56 -7.03 6.15
C ARG A 25 16.21 -5.55 6.02
N VAL A 26 15.98 -5.11 4.80
CA VAL A 26 15.71 -3.71 4.51
C VAL A 26 14.27 -3.37 4.91
N ARG A 27 14.12 -2.34 5.72
CA ARG A 27 12.83 -1.84 6.26
C ARG A 27 12.01 -2.89 7.04
N ALA A 28 12.68 -3.90 7.60
CA ALA A 28 12.02 -4.95 8.36
C ALA A 28 11.30 -4.39 9.61
N GLU A 29 11.95 -3.48 10.33
CA GLU A 29 11.38 -2.83 11.53
C GLU A 29 10.17 -1.97 11.19
N GLU A 30 10.21 -1.22 10.09
CA GLU A 30 9.07 -0.43 9.63
C GLU A 30 7.88 -1.35 9.31
N ARG A 31 8.10 -2.39 8.51
CA ARG A 31 7.05 -3.36 8.20
C ARG A 31 6.46 -4.00 9.45
N ALA A 32 7.30 -4.39 10.40
CA ALA A 32 6.84 -4.97 11.66
C ALA A 32 6.01 -3.98 12.47
N ARG A 33 6.48 -2.73 12.62
CA ARG A 33 5.79 -1.66 13.35
C ARG A 33 4.40 -1.39 12.79
N TYR A 34 4.28 -1.26 11.46
CA TYR A 34 2.99 -0.96 10.83
C TYR A 34 2.07 -2.16 10.72
N THR A 35 2.62 -3.36 10.63
CA THR A 35 1.85 -4.59 10.81
C THR A 35 1.26 -4.64 12.22
N GLN A 36 2.06 -4.33 13.24
CA GLN A 36 1.59 -4.30 14.64
C GLN A 36 0.51 -3.24 14.86
N LEU A 37 0.59 -2.08 14.19
CA LEU A 37 -0.48 -1.07 14.23
C LEU A 37 -1.82 -1.65 13.76
N LEU A 38 -1.83 -2.43 12.68
CA LEU A 38 -3.05 -3.09 12.18
C LEU A 38 -3.58 -4.13 13.18
N LEU A 39 -2.69 -4.92 13.81
CA LEU A 39 -3.07 -5.92 14.81
C LEU A 39 -3.75 -5.27 16.03
N GLN A 40 -3.36 -4.06 16.39
CA GLN A 40 -3.96 -3.30 17.50
C GLN A 40 -5.24 -2.56 17.11
N THR A 41 -5.40 -2.25 15.81
CA THR A 41 -6.50 -1.39 15.34
C THR A 41 -7.71 -2.18 14.87
N LEU A 42 -7.49 -3.35 14.29
CA LEU A 42 -8.53 -4.12 13.64
C LEU A 42 -9.16 -5.15 14.59
N PRO A 43 -10.47 -5.42 14.44
CA PRO A 43 -11.13 -6.47 15.20
C PRO A 43 -10.60 -7.86 14.82
N ALA A 44 -10.71 -8.81 15.73
CA ALA A 44 -10.38 -10.20 15.43
C ALA A 44 -11.17 -10.70 14.20
N HIS A 45 -10.52 -11.52 13.39
CA HIS A 45 -11.07 -12.08 12.14
C HIS A 45 -11.43 -11.04 11.05
N ALA A 46 -10.91 -9.83 11.15
CA ALA A 46 -11.03 -8.84 10.06
C ALA A 46 -10.59 -9.43 8.72
N THR A 47 -11.18 -8.94 7.63
CA THR A 47 -10.81 -9.33 6.27
C THR A 47 -9.95 -8.24 5.65
N LEU A 48 -8.71 -8.58 5.27
CA LEU A 48 -7.74 -7.66 4.72
C LEU A 48 -7.38 -8.01 3.28
N LEU A 49 -7.17 -6.96 2.48
CA LEU A 49 -6.54 -7.06 1.18
C LEU A 49 -5.14 -6.47 1.26
N GLU A 50 -4.12 -7.22 0.83
CA GLU A 50 -2.74 -6.75 0.71
C GLU A 50 -2.37 -6.63 -0.76
N LEU A 51 -2.10 -5.40 -1.21
CA LEU A 51 -1.71 -5.07 -2.58
C LEU A 51 -0.18 -5.01 -2.69
N GLY A 52 0.38 -5.89 -3.51
CA GLY A 52 1.84 -6.10 -3.59
C GLY A 52 2.35 -6.93 -2.40
N CYS A 53 1.75 -8.11 -2.18
CA CYS A 53 2.10 -8.95 -1.03
C CYS A 53 3.47 -9.63 -1.15
N GLY A 54 4.11 -9.58 -2.32
CA GLY A 54 5.39 -10.23 -2.59
C GLY A 54 5.36 -11.72 -2.25
N ALA A 55 6.41 -12.21 -1.63
CA ALA A 55 6.54 -13.60 -1.18
C ALA A 55 5.71 -13.94 0.08
N GLY A 56 4.81 -13.04 0.51
CA GLY A 56 3.97 -13.25 1.69
C GLY A 56 4.69 -13.08 3.02
N PHE A 57 5.93 -12.63 3.01
CA PHE A 57 6.76 -12.47 4.20
C PHE A 57 7.45 -11.09 4.23
N PRO A 58 7.52 -10.40 5.35
CA PRO A 58 6.99 -10.78 6.68
C PRO A 58 5.51 -10.42 6.89
N THR A 59 4.94 -9.48 6.13
CA THR A 59 3.65 -8.81 6.40
C THR A 59 2.48 -9.76 6.32
N THR A 60 2.23 -10.40 5.18
CA THR A 60 1.10 -11.34 4.99
C THR A 60 1.12 -12.43 6.06
N ARG A 61 2.30 -13.02 6.34
CA ARG A 61 2.46 -14.08 7.34
C ARG A 61 2.01 -13.63 8.73
N SER A 62 2.40 -12.43 9.14
CA SER A 62 2.02 -11.88 10.44
C SER A 62 0.52 -11.55 10.50
N LEU A 63 -0.02 -10.95 9.45
CA LEU A 63 -1.46 -10.62 9.37
C LEU A 63 -2.33 -11.88 9.33
N ALA A 64 -1.93 -12.92 8.60
CA ALA A 64 -2.71 -14.14 8.41
C ALA A 64 -2.84 -15.00 9.70
N GLN A 65 -2.04 -14.73 10.72
CA GLN A 65 -2.20 -15.35 12.05
C GLN A 65 -3.44 -14.84 12.80
N HIS A 66 -3.94 -13.66 12.45
CA HIS A 66 -5.02 -12.97 13.18
C HIS A 66 -6.23 -12.64 12.31
N PHE A 67 -6.03 -12.53 10.99
CA PHE A 67 -7.01 -12.02 10.04
C PHE A 67 -7.18 -12.95 8.84
N ARG A 68 -8.27 -12.74 8.11
CA ARG A 68 -8.45 -13.32 6.78
C ARG A 68 -7.75 -12.44 5.76
N VAL A 69 -6.66 -12.91 5.18
CA VAL A 69 -5.85 -12.12 4.25
C VAL A 69 -6.00 -12.63 2.82
N ILE A 70 -6.22 -11.69 1.91
CA ILE A 70 -6.10 -11.89 0.48
C ILE A 70 -4.89 -11.08 0.02
N GLY A 71 -3.84 -11.75 -0.45
CA GLY A 71 -2.66 -11.12 -1.03
C GLY A 71 -2.77 -11.03 -2.56
N VAL A 72 -2.41 -9.89 -3.11
CA VAL A 72 -2.33 -9.68 -4.57
C VAL A 72 -0.92 -9.29 -4.94
N ASP A 73 -0.40 -9.89 -6.00
CA ASP A 73 0.88 -9.47 -6.58
C ASP A 73 0.87 -9.65 -8.10
N ILE A 74 1.67 -8.84 -8.79
CA ILE A 74 1.83 -8.89 -10.23
C ILE A 74 2.86 -9.93 -10.66
N SER A 75 3.72 -10.39 -9.73
CA SER A 75 4.74 -11.41 -9.96
C SER A 75 4.21 -12.81 -9.64
N ALA A 76 4.25 -13.69 -10.63
CA ALA A 76 3.89 -15.09 -10.44
C ALA A 76 4.87 -15.82 -9.52
N GLN A 77 6.16 -15.48 -9.60
CA GLN A 77 7.23 -16.08 -8.80
C GLN A 77 7.13 -15.67 -7.31
N GLN A 78 6.79 -14.41 -7.04
CA GLN A 78 6.50 -13.97 -5.68
C GLN A 78 5.32 -14.75 -5.08
N LEU A 79 4.23 -14.88 -5.83
CA LEU A 79 3.05 -15.60 -5.36
C LEU A 79 3.27 -17.10 -5.19
N ALA A 80 4.12 -17.73 -5.98
CA ALA A 80 4.51 -19.12 -5.77
C ALA A 80 5.13 -19.31 -4.37
N ARG A 81 6.02 -18.40 -3.97
CA ARG A 81 6.63 -18.35 -2.63
C ARG A 81 5.62 -18.02 -1.54
N ALA A 82 4.75 -17.04 -1.79
CA ALA A 82 3.73 -16.62 -0.84
C ALA A 82 2.79 -17.79 -0.46
N ARG A 83 2.35 -18.57 -1.42
CA ARG A 83 1.52 -19.78 -1.18
C ARG A 83 2.24 -20.81 -0.34
N HIS A 84 3.55 -20.95 -0.50
CA HIS A 84 4.36 -21.84 0.31
C HIS A 84 4.55 -21.31 1.75
N HIS A 85 4.85 -20.01 1.87
CA HIS A 85 5.12 -19.38 3.18
C HIS A 85 3.87 -19.20 4.04
N VAL A 86 2.71 -18.95 3.41
CA VAL A 86 1.46 -18.60 4.09
C VAL A 86 0.27 -19.36 3.50
N PRO A 87 0.20 -20.69 3.68
CA PRO A 87 -0.87 -21.51 3.10
C PRO A 87 -2.27 -21.18 3.64
N THR A 88 -2.36 -20.39 4.72
CA THR A 88 -3.62 -19.95 5.32
C THR A 88 -4.22 -18.71 4.65
N ALA A 89 -3.45 -17.98 3.82
CA ALA A 89 -3.92 -16.83 3.07
C ALA A 89 -4.35 -17.21 1.65
N ALA A 90 -5.25 -16.42 1.07
CA ALA A 90 -5.59 -16.54 -0.34
C ALA A 90 -4.68 -15.61 -1.19
N PHE A 91 -4.34 -16.04 -2.41
CA PHE A 91 -3.44 -15.27 -3.29
C PHE A 91 -3.98 -15.15 -4.70
N ILE A 92 -3.96 -13.93 -5.23
CA ILE A 92 -4.44 -13.58 -6.58
C ILE A 92 -3.26 -13.01 -7.39
N HIS A 93 -2.98 -13.61 -8.53
CA HIS A 93 -2.01 -13.08 -9.50
C HIS A 93 -2.71 -12.09 -10.41
N ALA A 94 -2.47 -10.81 -10.20
CA ALA A 94 -3.12 -9.73 -10.97
C ALA A 94 -2.38 -8.39 -10.85
N ASP A 95 -2.61 -7.53 -11.83
CA ASP A 95 -2.35 -6.09 -11.72
C ASP A 95 -3.39 -5.48 -10.76
N MET A 96 -2.93 -4.84 -9.68
CA MET A 96 -3.80 -4.26 -8.66
C MET A 96 -4.74 -3.17 -9.20
N SER A 97 -4.38 -2.51 -10.30
CA SER A 97 -5.23 -1.48 -10.93
C SER A 97 -6.36 -2.06 -11.80
N ARG A 98 -6.36 -3.38 -12.04
CA ARG A 98 -7.37 -4.08 -12.84
C ARG A 98 -8.25 -5.02 -12.02
N LEU A 99 -8.13 -4.97 -10.71
CA LEU A 99 -8.95 -5.80 -9.83
C LEU A 99 -10.37 -5.26 -9.71
N ALA A 100 -11.28 -6.20 -9.45
CA ALA A 100 -12.67 -5.90 -9.10
C ALA A 100 -13.08 -6.76 -7.91
N PHE A 101 -13.41 -6.12 -6.80
CA PHE A 101 -14.01 -6.77 -5.63
C PHE A 101 -15.39 -6.16 -5.35
N THR A 102 -16.19 -6.88 -4.60
CA THR A 102 -17.45 -6.34 -4.08
C THR A 102 -17.17 -5.11 -3.22
N ARG A 103 -18.07 -4.11 -3.33
CA ARG A 103 -17.95 -2.88 -2.51
C ARG A 103 -18.04 -3.21 -1.03
N ALA A 104 -17.28 -2.49 -0.23
CA ALA A 104 -17.27 -2.58 1.23
C ALA A 104 -17.05 -4.02 1.78
N CYS A 105 -16.17 -4.81 1.14
CA CYS A 105 -15.90 -6.18 1.55
C CYS A 105 -14.68 -6.35 2.45
N PHE A 106 -13.82 -5.32 2.56
CA PHE A 106 -12.62 -5.36 3.40
C PHE A 106 -12.70 -4.42 4.60
N ASP A 107 -12.22 -4.88 5.74
CA ASP A 107 -12.04 -4.07 6.94
C ASP A 107 -10.81 -3.16 6.81
N ALA A 108 -9.79 -3.64 6.10
CA ALA A 108 -8.63 -2.84 5.73
C ALA A 108 -8.05 -3.26 4.38
N VAL A 109 -7.43 -2.29 3.69
CA VAL A 109 -6.54 -2.52 2.55
C VAL A 109 -5.16 -2.00 2.93
N VAL A 110 -4.12 -2.79 2.66
CA VAL A 110 -2.73 -2.42 2.90
C VAL A 110 -1.93 -2.51 1.61
N ALA A 111 -0.95 -1.61 1.46
CA ALA A 111 -0.07 -1.57 0.29
C ALA A 111 1.32 -1.08 0.71
N PHE A 112 2.20 -2.01 1.11
CA PHE A 112 3.54 -1.68 1.59
C PHE A 112 4.55 -1.80 0.46
N TYR A 113 5.17 -0.68 0.09
CA TYR A 113 6.23 -0.59 -0.93
C TYR A 113 5.83 -1.16 -2.30
N SER A 114 4.58 -0.91 -2.73
CA SER A 114 4.06 -1.46 -3.98
C SER A 114 3.43 -0.43 -4.92
N LEU A 115 2.80 0.62 -4.38
CA LEU A 115 2.07 1.60 -5.18
C LEU A 115 2.97 2.40 -6.13
N MET A 116 4.23 2.64 -5.76
CA MET A 116 5.20 3.36 -6.60
C MET A 116 5.55 2.64 -7.92
N HIS A 117 5.15 1.40 -8.08
CA HIS A 117 5.30 0.66 -9.34
C HIS A 117 4.10 0.80 -10.30
N VAL A 118 3.02 1.43 -9.84
CA VAL A 118 1.86 1.75 -10.69
C VAL A 118 2.12 3.10 -11.35
N PRO A 119 1.86 3.27 -12.65
CA PRO A 119 1.93 4.59 -13.28
C PRO A 119 1.05 5.61 -12.54
N ARG A 120 1.63 6.76 -12.18
CA ARG A 120 0.92 7.74 -11.31
C ARG A 120 -0.38 8.27 -11.92
N GLN A 121 -0.51 8.21 -13.25
CA GLN A 121 -1.74 8.59 -13.95
C GLN A 121 -2.93 7.69 -13.56
N GLU A 122 -2.67 6.50 -13.05
CA GLU A 122 -3.69 5.56 -12.58
C GLU A 122 -4.04 5.74 -11.09
N TYR A 123 -3.29 6.54 -10.32
CA TYR A 123 -3.46 6.67 -8.87
C TYR A 123 -4.85 7.14 -8.46
N ALA A 124 -5.39 8.16 -9.14
CA ALA A 124 -6.72 8.67 -8.80
C ALA A 124 -7.79 7.58 -8.94
N ALA A 125 -7.79 6.85 -10.06
CA ALA A 125 -8.72 5.75 -10.31
C ALA A 125 -8.51 4.59 -9.34
N LEU A 126 -7.25 4.23 -9.07
CA LEU A 126 -6.89 3.15 -8.14
C LEU A 126 -7.34 3.49 -6.71
N PHE A 127 -7.09 4.71 -6.21
CA PHE A 127 -7.52 5.12 -4.88
C PHE A 127 -9.05 5.12 -4.72
N HIS A 128 -9.80 5.58 -5.73
CA HIS A 128 -11.26 5.47 -5.74
C HIS A 128 -11.72 4.01 -5.70
N THR A 129 -11.05 3.15 -6.45
CA THR A 129 -11.34 1.72 -6.50
C THR A 129 -11.06 1.06 -5.14
N ILE A 130 -9.89 1.30 -4.55
CA ILE A 130 -9.53 0.83 -3.20
C ILE A 130 -10.56 1.33 -2.17
N ALA A 131 -10.90 2.62 -2.22
CA ALA A 131 -11.89 3.19 -1.32
C ALA A 131 -13.27 2.55 -1.47
N SER A 132 -13.63 2.08 -2.67
CA SER A 132 -14.90 1.37 -2.88
C SER A 132 -14.92 0.00 -2.21
N TRP A 133 -13.78 -0.67 -2.09
CA TRP A 133 -13.63 -1.99 -1.47
C TRP A 133 -13.60 -1.93 0.06
N VAL A 134 -13.07 -0.83 0.61
CA VAL A 134 -12.99 -0.63 2.07
C VAL A 134 -14.38 -0.32 2.62
N ARG A 135 -14.76 -0.98 3.72
CA ARG A 135 -16.00 -0.72 4.46
C ARG A 135 -16.03 0.72 4.98
N PRO A 136 -17.23 1.32 5.13
CA PRO A 136 -17.35 2.56 5.91
C PRO A 136 -16.68 2.41 7.29
N GLY A 137 -15.81 3.36 7.66
CA GLY A 137 -15.01 3.29 8.88
C GLY A 137 -13.81 2.33 8.84
N GLY A 138 -13.60 1.60 7.73
CA GLY A 138 -12.43 0.74 7.53
C GLY A 138 -11.16 1.53 7.20
N TRP A 139 -10.04 0.83 7.06
CA TRP A 139 -8.72 1.42 7.03
C TRP A 139 -7.98 1.22 5.71
N PHE A 140 -7.17 2.18 5.36
CA PHE A 140 -6.15 2.08 4.32
C PHE A 140 -4.80 2.48 4.90
N LEU A 141 -3.82 1.58 4.82
CA LEU A 141 -2.45 1.83 5.28
C LEU A 141 -1.47 1.53 4.15
N ALA A 142 -0.73 2.52 3.71
CA ALA A 142 0.14 2.37 2.55
C ALA A 142 1.42 3.18 2.65
N THR A 143 2.42 2.76 1.88
CA THR A 143 3.57 3.58 1.51
C THR A 143 3.41 4.10 0.10
N LEU A 144 3.78 5.37 -0.08
CA LEU A 144 3.85 6.06 -1.35
C LEU A 144 5.26 6.56 -1.57
N GLY A 145 5.69 6.66 -2.82
CA GLY A 145 6.91 7.39 -3.15
C GLY A 145 6.78 8.86 -2.73
N LEU A 146 7.89 9.46 -2.36
CA LEU A 146 7.98 10.86 -2.01
C LEU A 146 8.71 11.61 -3.13
N GLY A 147 8.13 12.72 -3.56
CA GLY A 147 8.64 13.51 -4.68
C GLY A 147 7.82 13.36 -5.95
N ASP A 148 7.92 14.36 -6.82
CA ASP A 148 7.16 14.42 -8.07
C ASP A 148 7.92 13.71 -9.20
N LEU A 149 7.71 12.39 -9.32
CA LEU A 149 8.34 11.54 -10.33
C LEU A 149 7.29 10.98 -11.29
N GLU A 150 7.22 11.53 -12.50
CA GLU A 150 6.22 11.10 -13.48
C GLU A 150 6.46 9.66 -13.97
N ALA A 151 7.70 9.36 -14.35
CA ALA A 151 8.14 8.05 -14.80
C ALA A 151 9.64 7.93 -14.59
N GLY A 152 10.05 7.14 -13.63
CA GLY A 152 11.45 6.80 -13.36
C GLY A 152 11.77 5.40 -13.86
N MET A 153 12.91 5.28 -14.52
CA MET A 153 13.48 4.00 -14.92
C MET A 153 14.84 3.86 -14.29
N GLU A 154 14.95 2.92 -13.37
CA GLU A 154 16.23 2.51 -12.79
C GLU A 154 16.74 1.30 -13.57
N ALA A 155 17.92 1.42 -14.15
CA ALA A 155 18.44 0.39 -15.06
C ALA A 155 18.91 -0.87 -14.32
N ASP A 156 19.31 -0.71 -13.06
CA ASP A 156 19.90 -1.78 -12.24
C ASP A 156 19.44 -1.67 -10.78
N TRP A 157 18.19 -1.99 -10.52
CA TRP A 157 17.69 -2.16 -9.16
C TRP A 157 17.74 -3.63 -8.77
N LEU A 158 18.61 -3.96 -7.84
CA LEU A 158 18.85 -5.35 -7.41
C LEU A 158 19.18 -6.32 -8.57
N GLY A 159 19.80 -5.82 -9.65
CA GLY A 159 20.19 -6.61 -10.80
C GLY A 159 19.18 -6.64 -11.94
N VAL A 160 18.11 -5.85 -11.89
CA VAL A 160 17.09 -5.77 -12.94
C VAL A 160 16.64 -4.33 -13.18
N PRO A 161 16.15 -4.01 -14.39
CA PRO A 161 15.51 -2.73 -14.62
C PRO A 161 14.17 -2.66 -13.87
N MET A 162 13.89 -1.49 -13.24
CA MET A 162 12.68 -1.26 -12.47
C MET A 162 12.04 0.08 -12.81
N TYR A 163 10.70 0.12 -12.75
CA TYR A 163 9.91 1.32 -12.97
C TYR A 163 9.41 1.89 -11.65
N TRP A 164 9.44 3.21 -11.54
CA TRP A 164 8.99 3.99 -10.40
C TRP A 164 8.14 5.18 -10.83
N SER A 165 7.14 5.52 -10.06
CA SER A 165 6.42 6.78 -10.20
C SER A 165 5.88 7.26 -8.86
N SER A 166 5.70 8.55 -8.70
CA SER A 166 5.12 9.15 -7.51
C SER A 166 4.60 10.55 -7.78
N PHE A 167 3.72 11.02 -6.91
CA PHE A 167 3.41 12.42 -6.73
C PHE A 167 4.11 12.94 -5.47
N ASP A 168 4.21 14.27 -5.38
CA ASP A 168 4.56 14.91 -4.13
C ASP A 168 3.55 14.59 -3.01
N ARG A 169 3.94 14.89 -1.76
CA ARG A 169 3.14 14.62 -0.57
C ARG A 169 1.74 15.24 -0.65
N ALA A 170 1.65 16.51 -1.03
CA ALA A 170 0.38 17.25 -1.04
C ALA A 170 -0.60 16.66 -2.06
N THR A 171 -0.12 16.36 -3.27
CA THR A 171 -0.91 15.73 -4.33
C THR A 171 -1.37 14.33 -3.92
N SER A 172 -0.47 13.51 -3.35
CA SER A 172 -0.80 12.16 -2.88
C SER A 172 -1.91 12.16 -1.83
N LEU A 173 -1.82 13.04 -0.83
CA LEU A 173 -2.83 13.17 0.22
C LEU A 173 -4.16 13.71 -0.33
N ARG A 174 -4.13 14.69 -1.23
CA ARG A 174 -5.33 15.23 -1.89
C ARG A 174 -6.07 14.13 -2.66
N LEU A 175 -5.38 13.32 -3.47
CA LEU A 175 -5.99 12.22 -4.21
C LEU A 175 -6.67 11.18 -3.30
N LEU A 176 -6.05 10.86 -2.16
CA LEU A 176 -6.65 9.97 -1.16
C LEU A 176 -7.90 10.59 -0.51
N CYS A 177 -7.87 11.89 -0.20
CA CYS A 177 -9.03 12.59 0.33
C CYS A 177 -10.20 12.64 -0.69
N GLU A 178 -9.90 12.91 -1.95
CA GLU A 178 -10.85 12.89 -3.06
C GLU A 178 -11.48 11.50 -3.26
N ALA A 179 -10.70 10.43 -3.07
CA ALA A 179 -11.19 9.05 -3.10
C ALA A 179 -12.12 8.71 -1.92
N GLY A 180 -12.19 9.56 -0.90
CA GLY A 180 -13.10 9.41 0.23
C GLY A 180 -12.45 8.85 1.49
N PHE A 181 -11.14 8.97 1.61
CA PHE A 181 -10.44 8.74 2.89
C PHE A 181 -10.32 10.02 3.72
N VAL A 182 -10.39 9.88 5.03
CA VAL A 182 -9.96 10.89 6.00
C VAL A 182 -8.58 10.49 6.46
N ILE A 183 -7.60 11.34 6.20
CA ILE A 183 -6.22 11.06 6.61
C ILE A 183 -6.11 11.20 8.13
N GLN A 184 -5.85 10.09 8.79
CA GLN A 184 -5.66 10.05 10.25
C GLN A 184 -4.22 10.41 10.61
N ARG A 185 -3.28 9.95 9.78
CA ARG A 185 -1.87 10.24 9.95
C ARG A 185 -1.14 10.13 8.61
N ALA A 186 -0.20 11.03 8.37
CA ALA A 186 0.73 10.98 7.25
C ALA A 186 2.12 11.43 7.73
N TRP A 187 3.13 10.61 7.49
CA TRP A 187 4.49 10.87 7.97
C TRP A 187 5.51 10.30 7.00
N GLU A 188 6.72 10.81 7.07
CA GLU A 188 7.84 10.40 6.24
C GLU A 188 8.80 9.56 7.07
N GLU A 189 9.25 8.45 6.49
CA GLU A 189 10.29 7.61 7.10
C GLU A 189 11.43 7.39 6.12
N THR A 190 12.64 7.69 6.60
CA THR A 190 13.88 7.49 5.87
C THR A 190 14.58 6.27 6.44
N ALA A 191 14.99 5.36 5.57
CA ALA A 191 15.83 4.25 5.94
C ALA A 191 16.99 4.10 4.94
N ASP A 192 18.06 3.46 5.39
CA ASP A 192 19.15 3.06 4.52
C ASP A 192 18.77 1.82 3.71
N GLU A 193 18.88 1.92 2.40
CA GLU A 193 18.71 0.83 1.45
C GLU A 193 20.05 0.58 0.75
N ASP A 194 20.88 -0.26 1.37
CA ASP A 194 22.21 -0.62 0.89
C ASP A 194 23.13 0.58 0.61
N GLY A 195 23.16 1.54 1.55
CA GLY A 195 24.01 2.74 1.50
C GLY A 195 23.33 3.95 0.86
N VAL A 196 22.07 3.84 0.46
CA VAL A 196 21.26 4.95 -0.07
C VAL A 196 20.14 5.29 0.91
N ALA A 197 20.07 6.55 1.34
CA ALA A 197 18.98 7.05 2.17
C ALA A 197 17.72 7.23 1.31
N VAL A 198 16.72 6.39 1.51
CA VAL A 198 15.45 6.44 0.78
C VAL A 198 14.32 6.82 1.72
N THR A 199 13.49 7.77 1.32
CA THR A 199 12.34 8.25 2.10
C THR A 199 11.03 7.86 1.43
N PHE A 200 10.11 7.31 2.22
CA PHE A 200 8.74 7.05 1.78
C PHE A 200 7.73 7.81 2.63
N LEU A 201 6.60 8.13 2.01
CA LEU A 201 5.43 8.66 2.67
C LEU A 201 4.54 7.50 3.15
N TRP A 202 4.40 7.36 4.46
CA TRP A 202 3.40 6.48 5.06
C TRP A 202 2.09 7.23 5.25
N VAL A 203 0.98 6.59 4.93
CA VAL A 203 -0.36 7.16 5.08
C VAL A 203 -1.29 6.16 5.75
N LEU A 204 -1.94 6.60 6.84
CA LEU A 204 -3.05 5.92 7.47
C LEU A 204 -4.33 6.73 7.17
N GLY A 205 -5.19 6.18 6.34
CA GLY A 205 -6.48 6.74 5.98
C GLY A 205 -7.63 5.91 6.55
N ARG A 206 -8.70 6.58 6.99
CA ARG A 206 -9.95 5.95 7.39
C ARG A 206 -11.01 6.24 6.35
N LYS A 207 -11.71 5.21 5.85
CA LYS A 207 -12.84 5.41 4.92
C LYS A 207 -13.95 6.18 5.61
N LYS A 208 -14.44 7.26 4.98
CA LYS A 208 -15.60 8.00 5.50
C LYS A 208 -16.77 7.06 5.75
N GLY A 209 -17.35 7.12 6.97
CA GLY A 209 -18.59 6.43 7.31
C GLY A 209 -19.76 7.05 6.55
N GLY A 210 -20.76 6.24 6.19
CA GLY A 210 -22.06 6.81 5.84
C GLY A 210 -22.68 7.36 7.13
N ALA A 211 -22.91 8.68 7.20
CA ALA A 211 -23.56 9.41 8.29
C ALA A 211 -23.10 8.96 9.70
N GLU A 212 -21.86 9.25 10.08
CA GLU A 212 -21.45 9.28 11.48
C GLU A 212 -21.46 10.72 11.99
N ALA A 213 -22.19 10.92 13.10
CA ALA A 213 -22.16 12.15 13.86
C ALA A 213 -20.71 12.47 14.28
N ILE A 214 -20.31 13.70 14.08
CA ILE A 214 -19.02 14.24 14.54
C ILE A 214 -19.01 14.07 16.07
N ASP A 215 -18.07 13.27 16.59
CA ASP A 215 -17.78 13.27 18.04
C ASP A 215 -17.03 14.59 18.35
N PRO A 216 -17.61 15.51 19.09
CA PRO A 216 -17.00 16.80 19.37
C PRO A 216 -15.79 16.74 20.33
N ARG A 217 -15.38 15.56 20.78
CA ARG A 217 -14.28 15.39 21.75
C ARG A 217 -12.94 15.01 21.15
N SER A 218 -12.83 14.83 19.83
CA SER A 218 -11.54 14.55 19.16
C SER A 218 -10.84 15.84 18.72
N ASN A 219 -10.59 16.76 19.65
CA ASN A 219 -9.86 17.98 19.36
C ASN A 219 -8.42 17.87 19.83
N THR A 220 -7.53 17.37 18.98
CA THR A 220 -6.10 17.70 18.95
C THR A 220 -5.46 17.07 17.72
N TYR A 221 -5.50 17.74 16.56
CA TYR A 221 -4.55 17.47 15.46
C TYR A 221 -4.49 18.66 14.50
N GLU A 222 -3.29 18.92 13.99
CA GLU A 222 -3.01 19.90 12.94
C GLU A 222 -4.00 19.79 11.77
N ALA A 223 -4.35 20.91 11.15
CA ALA A 223 -5.38 21.03 10.13
C ALA A 223 -5.30 19.91 9.07
N SER A 224 -6.38 19.15 8.94
CA SER A 224 -6.51 18.09 7.94
C SER A 224 -6.33 18.68 6.53
N PRO A 225 -5.48 18.11 5.68
CA PRO A 225 -5.30 18.57 4.30
C PRO A 225 -6.56 18.43 3.44
N CYS A 226 -7.63 17.83 3.98
CA CYS A 226 -8.91 17.66 3.30
C CYS A 226 -9.91 18.79 3.56
N GLN A 227 -9.57 19.79 4.37
CA GLN A 227 -10.42 20.98 4.53
C GLN A 227 -10.08 21.98 3.42
N GLY A 228 -10.87 21.96 2.35
CA GLY A 228 -10.82 22.96 1.30
C GLY A 228 -11.08 24.36 1.89
N THR A 229 -10.18 25.28 1.65
CA THR A 229 -10.40 26.71 1.88
C THR A 229 -11.47 27.19 0.90
N ASN A 230 -12.73 27.19 1.33
CA ASN A 230 -13.70 28.11 0.75
C ASN A 230 -13.40 29.48 1.36
N SER A 231 -12.80 30.33 0.59
CA SER A 231 -12.76 31.79 0.88
C SER A 231 -13.39 32.52 -0.30
N PRO A 232 -14.14 33.62 -0.02
CA PRO A 232 -15.07 34.25 -0.94
C PRO A 232 -14.41 34.92 -2.14
#